data_d5b0343644deb53602f548d459de26a8
#
_entry.id   d5b0343644deb53602f548d459de26a8
#
_cell.length_a   1.000
_cell.length_b   1.000
_cell.length_c   1.000
_cell.angle_alpha   90.00
_cell.angle_beta   90.00
_cell.angle_gamma   90.00
#
_symmetry.space_group_name_H-M   'P 1'
#
loop_
_entity.id
_entity.type
_entity.pdbx_description
1 polymer ?
#
loop_
_entity_poly.entity_id
_entity_poly.type
_entity_poly.pdbx_seq_one_letter_code
_entity_poly.pdbx_strand_id
1 'polypeptide(L)'
;MKRFSKFILAAASGLLTIVSVNAQSWVELDEDATPVICISETINEAPDVVEIFQSTQSPYHHDPRAPRFVLVDQQGKWALGIGGYLQTKLEYDFDKAVDNVDFLPSAIQRGGAPSSQFRMDMTNSVLFLKLVGTSRLLGDFEVFTSANWRGSGLGLQLQNAYMSTKYLKIGYSVGSFMDLAAIPTTIDYGGPCGMTFYRATQVMLRYGFDFGLSMGISLEAPDVNATENESFTIDAQRVPNIPIYVQYNLFNDPLNHIRLGAVMRDISYVDKITGKDNDKVGWGAQASLLTTMGGLQLSGQFTIGEGIGTLVNNISNVGVDVVPDPTTPGKAMMLTNQSWYAGIQYTFGKRFLASATYSQTVLLSRKGFGEANPGSYQKGQYVAADFFYNVTDNMQIGIEYLHGWRFDFSGKTYNANRINLSARYDF
;
A
#
# COMPACT_ATOMS: atom_id res chain seq x y z
N MET A 1 8.28 31.97 -24.92
CA MET A 1 8.12 30.52 -25.27
C MET A 1 9.27 29.87 -26.04
N LYS A 2 10.24 30.60 -26.66
CA LYS A 2 11.37 30.01 -27.41
C LYS A 2 12.66 29.72 -26.58
N ARG A 3 12.70 30.02 -25.30
CA ARG A 3 13.86 29.75 -24.42
C ARG A 3 13.76 28.46 -23.59
N PHE A 4 12.55 27.93 -23.38
CA PHE A 4 12.34 26.70 -22.61
C PHE A 4 12.63 25.42 -23.42
N SER A 5 12.42 25.45 -24.75
CA SER A 5 12.68 24.28 -25.60
C SER A 5 14.17 23.96 -25.80
N LYS A 6 15.05 24.94 -25.63
CA LYS A 6 16.50 24.74 -25.76
C LYS A 6 17.15 24.11 -24.52
N PHE A 7 16.54 24.25 -23.34
CA PHE A 7 17.05 23.64 -22.09
C PHE A 7 16.73 22.15 -22.01
N ILE A 8 15.58 21.73 -22.50
CA ILE A 8 15.19 20.31 -22.53
C ILE A 8 16.01 19.55 -23.59
N LEU A 9 16.32 20.16 -24.73
CA LEU A 9 17.17 19.55 -25.76
C LEU A 9 18.64 19.48 -25.32
N ALA A 10 19.13 20.44 -24.53
CA ALA A 10 20.52 20.44 -24.05
C ALA A 10 20.72 19.42 -22.90
N ALA A 11 19.71 19.15 -22.07
CA ALA A 11 19.75 18.11 -21.05
C ALA A 11 19.68 16.69 -21.67
N ALA A 12 18.90 16.52 -22.74
CA ALA A 12 18.83 15.26 -23.48
C ALA A 12 20.08 14.99 -24.30
N SER A 13 20.74 16.03 -24.88
CA SER A 13 21.98 15.86 -25.65
C SER A 13 23.23 15.71 -24.77
N GLY A 14 23.21 16.24 -23.53
CA GLY A 14 24.32 16.07 -22.58
C GLY A 14 24.41 14.65 -21.99
N LEU A 15 23.30 13.92 -21.95
CA LEU A 15 23.25 12.51 -21.52
C LEU A 15 23.61 11.53 -22.67
N LEU A 16 23.53 11.96 -23.92
CA LEU A 16 23.82 11.13 -25.08
C LEU A 16 25.29 11.16 -25.52
N THR A 17 26.14 12.02 -24.95
CA THR A 17 27.56 12.17 -25.38
C THR A 17 28.57 11.48 -24.46
N ILE A 18 28.14 10.73 -23.43
CA ILE A 18 29.10 10.05 -22.52
C ILE A 18 29.15 8.53 -22.71
N VAL A 19 28.38 7.93 -23.60
CA VAL A 19 28.41 6.47 -23.81
C VAL A 19 28.64 6.13 -25.27
N SER A 20 29.88 6.26 -25.71
CA SER A 20 30.40 5.37 -26.74
C SER A 20 31.02 4.14 -26.06
N VAL A 21 30.19 3.27 -25.47
CA VAL A 21 30.62 1.95 -25.02
C VAL A 21 30.14 0.93 -26.02
N ASN A 22 31.10 0.35 -26.73
CA ASN A 22 30.94 -0.84 -27.57
C ASN A 22 30.54 -2.01 -26.66
N ALA A 23 29.33 -2.45 -26.74
CA ALA A 23 28.80 -3.80 -26.58
C ALA A 23 27.36 -3.72 -26.02
N GLN A 24 26.42 -3.66 -26.94
CA GLN A 24 25.05 -4.07 -26.63
C GLN A 24 24.98 -5.59 -26.82
N SER A 25 24.90 -6.32 -25.71
CA SER A 25 24.46 -7.69 -25.78
C SER A 25 23.07 -7.74 -25.13
N TRP A 26 22.13 -8.23 -25.90
CA TRP A 26 20.79 -8.56 -25.44
C TRP A 26 20.85 -9.96 -24.84
N VAL A 27 20.52 -10.09 -23.56
CA VAL A 27 20.18 -11.39 -22.97
C VAL A 27 18.70 -11.57 -23.22
N GLU A 28 18.33 -12.42 -24.18
CA GLU A 28 16.96 -12.93 -24.24
C GLU A 28 16.75 -13.84 -23.03
N LEU A 29 16.16 -13.29 -22.01
CA LEU A 29 15.53 -14.07 -20.95
C LEU A 29 14.23 -14.64 -21.50
N ASP A 30 13.85 -15.82 -21.00
CA ASP A 30 12.64 -16.58 -21.36
C ASP A 30 11.48 -15.70 -21.85
N GLU A 31 10.70 -16.13 -22.83
CA GLU A 31 9.68 -15.32 -23.53
C GLU A 31 8.70 -14.54 -22.62
N ASP A 32 8.63 -14.87 -21.33
CA ASP A 32 7.83 -14.20 -20.30
C ASP A 32 8.63 -13.22 -19.41
N ALA A 33 9.95 -13.06 -19.62
CA ALA A 33 10.79 -12.19 -18.80
C ALA A 33 10.84 -10.76 -19.35
N THR A 34 10.73 -9.77 -18.47
CA THR A 34 10.93 -8.35 -18.81
C THR A 34 12.35 -8.15 -19.33
N PRO A 35 12.56 -7.59 -20.54
CA PRO A 35 13.90 -7.39 -21.08
C PRO A 35 14.70 -6.43 -20.19
N VAL A 36 15.86 -6.86 -19.74
CA VAL A 36 16.79 -6.09 -18.90
C VAL A 36 17.96 -5.63 -19.76
N ILE A 37 18.24 -4.34 -19.77
CA ILE A 37 19.43 -3.80 -20.44
C ILE A 37 20.57 -3.85 -19.43
N CYS A 38 21.49 -4.80 -19.59
CA CYS A 38 22.70 -4.87 -18.80
C CYS A 38 23.81 -4.07 -19.50
N ILE A 39 24.34 -3.06 -18.84
CA ILE A 39 25.54 -2.35 -19.27
C ILE A 39 26.72 -2.94 -18.48
N SER A 40 27.28 -4.05 -18.96
CA SER A 40 28.45 -4.70 -18.36
C SER A 40 29.34 -5.29 -19.45
N GLU A 41 30.65 -5.22 -19.25
CA GLU A 41 31.61 -5.86 -20.14
C GLU A 41 31.71 -7.39 -19.93
N THR A 42 31.13 -7.94 -18.88
CA THR A 42 31.19 -9.37 -18.53
C THR A 42 29.79 -9.94 -18.23
N ILE A 43 29.09 -10.35 -19.29
CA ILE A 43 27.68 -10.79 -19.25
C ILE A 43 27.52 -12.20 -18.64
N ASN A 44 28.54 -13.01 -18.55
CA ASN A 44 28.46 -14.41 -18.13
C ASN A 44 28.17 -14.61 -16.63
N GLU A 45 28.21 -13.54 -15.80
CA GLU A 45 27.98 -13.61 -14.35
C GLU A 45 26.72 -12.83 -13.88
N ALA A 46 25.97 -12.23 -14.82
CA ALA A 46 24.79 -11.43 -14.51
C ALA A 46 23.49 -12.20 -14.16
N PRO A 47 23.28 -13.49 -14.50
CA PRO A 47 22.03 -14.21 -14.26
C PRO A 47 21.58 -14.18 -12.80
N ASP A 48 22.50 -14.39 -11.86
CA ASP A 48 22.18 -14.49 -10.42
C ASP A 48 21.60 -13.16 -9.88
N VAL A 49 22.13 -12.03 -10.34
CA VAL A 49 21.68 -10.71 -9.90
C VAL A 49 20.31 -10.34 -10.49
N VAL A 50 20.05 -10.75 -11.73
CA VAL A 50 18.74 -10.57 -12.38
C VAL A 50 17.68 -11.40 -11.67
N GLU A 51 18.01 -12.62 -11.25
CA GLU A 51 17.11 -13.47 -10.46
C GLU A 51 16.74 -12.82 -9.12
N ILE A 52 17.70 -12.17 -8.43
CA ILE A 52 17.41 -11.42 -7.21
C ILE A 52 16.43 -10.27 -7.49
N PHE A 53 16.54 -9.54 -8.60
CA PHE A 53 15.57 -8.52 -8.96
C PHE A 53 14.16 -9.08 -9.11
N GLN A 54 14.02 -10.21 -9.78
CA GLN A 54 12.72 -10.85 -10.04
C GLN A 54 12.11 -11.45 -8.78
N SER A 55 12.91 -12.17 -7.99
CA SER A 55 12.45 -12.86 -6.76
C SER A 55 12.04 -11.89 -5.63
N THR A 56 12.57 -10.66 -5.64
CA THR A 56 12.25 -9.63 -4.65
C THR A 56 11.18 -8.65 -5.12
N GLN A 57 10.53 -8.90 -6.27
CA GLN A 57 9.47 -8.05 -6.80
C GLN A 57 8.17 -8.24 -6.03
N SER A 58 7.50 -7.14 -5.69
CA SER A 58 6.19 -7.17 -5.04
C SER A 58 5.08 -7.55 -6.04
N PRO A 59 4.16 -8.44 -5.69
CA PRO A 59 3.00 -8.77 -6.52
C PRO A 59 1.89 -7.71 -6.45
N TYR A 60 2.01 -6.71 -5.60
CA TYR A 60 0.99 -5.67 -5.44
C TYR A 60 0.89 -4.78 -6.68
N HIS A 61 -0.35 -4.59 -7.18
CA HIS A 61 -0.60 -3.87 -8.44
C HIS A 61 -0.05 -2.43 -8.47
N HIS A 62 -0.10 -1.72 -7.34
CA HIS A 62 0.41 -0.35 -7.25
C HIS A 62 1.91 -0.26 -6.95
N ASP A 63 2.59 -1.39 -6.72
CA ASP A 63 4.05 -1.40 -6.71
C ASP A 63 4.60 -1.42 -8.14
N PRO A 64 5.78 -0.81 -8.38
CA PRO A 64 6.38 -0.81 -9.71
C PRO A 64 6.83 -2.21 -10.11
N ARG A 65 6.77 -2.50 -11.40
CA ARG A 65 7.32 -3.74 -11.97
C ARG A 65 8.86 -3.74 -11.90
N ALA A 66 9.48 -4.87 -12.25
CA ALA A 66 10.93 -4.98 -12.30
C ALA A 66 11.54 -3.89 -13.21
N PRO A 67 12.72 -3.34 -12.86
CA PRO A 67 13.34 -2.26 -13.61
C PRO A 67 13.77 -2.74 -14.99
N ARG A 68 13.65 -1.88 -15.98
CA ARG A 68 14.17 -2.14 -17.32
C ARG A 68 15.62 -1.69 -17.50
N PHE A 69 16.04 -0.71 -16.69
CA PHE A 69 17.40 -0.19 -16.71
C PHE A 69 18.15 -0.73 -15.50
N VAL A 70 19.14 -1.58 -15.74
CA VAL A 70 19.99 -2.17 -14.70
C VAL A 70 21.45 -1.90 -15.02
N LEU A 71 22.15 -1.31 -14.06
CA LEU A 71 23.60 -1.13 -14.10
C LEU A 71 24.22 -2.24 -13.23
N VAL A 72 25.07 -3.06 -13.81
CA VAL A 72 25.77 -4.16 -13.13
C VAL A 72 27.23 -3.79 -12.93
N ASP A 73 27.81 -4.08 -11.77
CA ASP A 73 29.22 -3.83 -11.51
C ASP A 73 30.12 -4.82 -12.29
N GLN A 74 31.39 -4.46 -12.47
CA GLN A 74 32.37 -5.26 -13.27
C GLN A 74 32.55 -6.68 -12.70
N GLN A 75 32.24 -6.94 -11.45
CA GLN A 75 32.38 -8.26 -10.83
C GLN A 75 31.07 -9.07 -10.81
N GLY A 76 29.97 -8.51 -11.33
CA GLY A 76 28.66 -9.14 -11.34
C GLY A 76 28.01 -9.34 -9.94
N LYS A 77 28.55 -8.67 -8.90
CA LYS A 77 28.09 -8.87 -7.52
C LYS A 77 27.01 -7.88 -7.07
N TRP A 78 26.91 -6.76 -7.76
CA TRP A 78 26.00 -5.67 -7.43
C TRP A 78 25.27 -5.21 -8.68
N ALA A 79 24.00 -4.92 -8.56
CA ALA A 79 23.25 -4.30 -9.64
C ALA A 79 22.30 -3.23 -9.12
N LEU A 80 22.27 -2.09 -9.81
CA LEU A 80 21.37 -0.98 -9.55
C LEU A 80 20.30 -0.93 -10.63
N GLY A 81 19.06 -1.14 -10.26
CA GLY A 81 17.89 -0.97 -11.10
C GLY A 81 17.27 0.41 -10.91
N ILE A 82 16.90 1.05 -12.01
CA ILE A 82 16.13 2.30 -12.04
C ILE A 82 14.86 2.03 -12.83
N GLY A 83 13.72 2.39 -12.27
CA GLY A 83 12.44 2.14 -12.92
C GLY A 83 11.30 2.89 -12.27
N GLY A 84 10.11 2.58 -12.72
CA GLY A 84 8.89 3.20 -12.23
C GLY A 84 7.72 3.00 -13.16
N TYR A 85 6.69 3.78 -12.93
CA TYR A 85 5.58 3.92 -13.88
C TYR A 85 5.04 5.35 -13.87
N LEU A 86 4.55 5.77 -15.01
CA LEU A 86 3.70 6.95 -15.16
C LEU A 86 2.25 6.49 -15.25
N GLN A 87 1.39 7.05 -14.41
CA GLN A 87 -0.04 6.77 -14.40
C GLN A 87 -0.83 8.07 -14.46
N THR A 88 -1.73 8.16 -15.42
CA THR A 88 -2.75 9.22 -15.47
C THR A 88 -4.10 8.60 -15.22
N LYS A 89 -4.88 9.21 -14.34
CA LYS A 89 -6.23 8.80 -13.96
C LYS A 89 -7.21 9.94 -14.24
N LEU A 90 -8.30 9.64 -14.92
CA LEU A 90 -9.46 10.52 -15.10
C LEU A 90 -10.56 10.02 -14.18
N GLU A 91 -11.09 10.89 -13.34
CA GLU A 91 -12.10 10.57 -12.32
C GLU A 91 -13.36 11.39 -12.56
N TYR A 92 -14.52 10.74 -12.48
CA TYR A 92 -15.80 11.41 -12.50
C TYR A 92 -16.68 10.92 -11.35
N ASP A 93 -16.95 11.82 -10.40
CA ASP A 93 -17.90 11.59 -9.30
C ASP A 93 -19.31 11.99 -9.76
N PHE A 94 -20.29 11.11 -9.53
CA PHE A 94 -21.71 11.37 -9.80
C PHE A 94 -22.40 11.79 -8.50
N ASP A 95 -23.30 12.78 -8.58
CA ASP A 95 -24.21 13.20 -7.52
C ASP A 95 -23.57 13.71 -6.22
N LYS A 96 -22.48 13.07 -5.77
CA LYS A 96 -21.71 13.49 -4.59
C LYS A 96 -20.23 13.26 -4.84
N ALA A 97 -19.47 14.35 -4.83
CA ALA A 97 -18.03 14.29 -4.92
C ALA A 97 -17.43 13.68 -3.63
N VAL A 98 -16.53 12.74 -3.78
CA VAL A 98 -15.61 12.32 -2.72
C VAL A 98 -14.41 13.24 -2.78
N ASP A 99 -14.24 14.10 -1.79
CA ASP A 99 -13.18 15.13 -1.77
C ASP A 99 -11.80 14.50 -1.46
N ASN A 100 -11.46 13.48 -2.22
CA ASN A 100 -10.18 12.78 -2.18
C ASN A 100 -9.94 12.08 -3.53
N VAL A 101 -8.68 12.01 -3.94
CA VAL A 101 -8.23 11.20 -5.09
C VAL A 101 -8.47 9.71 -4.83
N ASP A 102 -8.31 9.26 -3.57
CA ASP A 102 -8.68 7.92 -3.15
C ASP A 102 -10.17 7.86 -2.84
N PHE A 103 -10.83 6.76 -3.21
CA PHE A 103 -12.25 6.59 -2.94
C PHE A 103 -12.48 5.97 -1.55
N LEU A 104 -12.45 6.80 -0.51
CA LEU A 104 -12.66 6.35 0.86
C LEU A 104 -14.10 6.62 1.31
N PRO A 105 -14.90 5.62 1.68
CA PRO A 105 -16.24 5.81 2.22
C PRO A 105 -16.32 6.78 3.40
N SER A 106 -15.29 6.86 4.25
CA SER A 106 -15.21 7.85 5.35
C SER A 106 -15.19 9.30 4.88
N ALA A 107 -14.71 9.56 3.65
CA ALA A 107 -14.64 10.88 3.04
C ALA A 107 -15.91 11.27 2.27
N ILE A 108 -16.91 10.39 2.14
CA ILE A 108 -18.20 10.70 1.49
C ILE A 108 -18.87 11.83 2.25
N GLN A 109 -19.26 12.88 1.54
CA GLN A 109 -19.89 14.09 2.11
C GLN A 109 -21.22 13.78 2.79
N ARG A 110 -21.42 14.38 3.98
CA ARG A 110 -22.60 14.23 4.83
C ARG A 110 -23.61 15.32 4.52
N GLY A 111 -24.34 15.25 3.44
CA GLY A 111 -25.31 16.28 3.05
C GLY A 111 -24.78 17.21 1.95
N GLY A 112 -25.41 18.36 1.79
CA GLY A 112 -25.14 19.29 0.67
C GLY A 112 -25.99 18.98 -0.56
N ALA A 113 -26.01 19.91 -1.52
CA ALA A 113 -26.61 19.70 -2.83
C ALA A 113 -25.86 18.62 -3.61
N PRO A 114 -26.51 17.90 -4.52
CA PRO A 114 -25.82 17.01 -5.46
C PRO A 114 -24.76 17.80 -6.22
N SER A 115 -23.54 17.25 -6.29
CA SER A 115 -22.43 17.88 -7.02
C SER A 115 -21.65 16.80 -7.74
N SER A 116 -21.59 16.87 -9.07
CA SER A 116 -20.69 16.05 -9.87
C SER A 116 -19.34 16.73 -9.99
N GLN A 117 -18.27 15.97 -10.06
CA GLN A 117 -16.92 16.49 -10.18
C GLN A 117 -16.10 15.69 -11.16
N PHE A 118 -15.39 16.36 -12.06
CA PHE A 118 -14.35 15.77 -12.89
C PHE A 118 -12.97 16.16 -12.34
N ARG A 119 -12.07 15.19 -12.30
CA ARG A 119 -10.66 15.40 -11.93
C ARG A 119 -9.74 14.63 -12.86
N MET A 120 -8.51 15.12 -12.95
CA MET A 120 -7.39 14.41 -13.56
C MET A 120 -6.27 14.32 -12.54
N ASP A 121 -5.72 13.14 -12.36
CA ASP A 121 -4.67 12.86 -11.38
C ASP A 121 -3.53 12.07 -12.01
N MET A 122 -2.29 12.42 -11.66
CA MET A 122 -1.08 11.69 -12.02
C MET A 122 -0.19 11.40 -10.80
N THR A 123 -0.66 11.74 -9.61
CA THR A 123 0.16 11.72 -8.38
C THR A 123 0.54 10.31 -7.93
N ASN A 124 -0.14 9.28 -8.45
CA ASN A 124 0.19 7.88 -8.21
C ASN A 124 1.35 7.35 -9.07
N SER A 125 1.89 8.15 -10.00
CA SER A 125 3.12 7.80 -10.71
C SER A 125 4.25 7.56 -9.72
N VAL A 126 5.08 6.53 -9.96
CA VAL A 126 6.14 6.09 -9.04
C VAL A 126 7.48 6.08 -9.73
N LEU A 127 8.50 6.53 -9.01
CA LEU A 127 9.91 6.31 -9.31
C LEU A 127 10.55 5.44 -8.24
N PHE A 128 11.49 4.57 -8.62
CA PHE A 128 12.26 3.78 -7.66
C PHE A 128 13.71 3.58 -8.08
N LEU A 129 14.53 3.34 -7.07
CA LEU A 129 15.89 2.82 -7.19
C LEU A 129 15.95 1.52 -6.37
N LYS A 130 16.52 0.47 -6.96
CA LYS A 130 16.69 -0.82 -6.31
C LYS A 130 18.10 -1.32 -6.53
N LEU A 131 18.89 -1.37 -5.45
CA LEU A 131 20.21 -1.98 -5.43
C LEU A 131 20.08 -3.40 -4.89
N VAL A 132 20.58 -4.38 -5.62
CA VAL A 132 20.67 -5.76 -5.16
C VAL A 132 22.11 -6.25 -5.22
N GLY A 133 22.44 -7.23 -4.42
CA GLY A 133 23.78 -7.79 -4.42
C GLY A 133 23.95 -8.91 -3.42
N THR A 134 25.10 -9.58 -3.49
CA THR A 134 25.49 -10.65 -2.57
C THR A 134 26.75 -10.26 -1.81
N SER A 135 26.75 -10.46 -0.50
CA SER A 135 27.91 -10.24 0.35
C SER A 135 28.19 -11.44 1.27
N ARG A 136 29.46 -11.61 1.67
CA ARG A 136 29.84 -12.71 2.58
C ARG A 136 29.18 -12.62 3.97
N LEU A 137 28.85 -11.40 4.44
CA LEU A 137 28.29 -11.16 5.76
C LEU A 137 26.77 -11.22 5.75
N LEU A 138 26.12 -10.64 4.74
CA LEU A 138 24.68 -10.42 4.69
C LEU A 138 23.96 -11.48 3.86
N GLY A 139 24.70 -12.26 3.04
CA GLY A 139 24.11 -13.05 1.96
C GLY A 139 23.55 -12.13 0.88
N ASP A 140 22.47 -12.54 0.25
CA ASP A 140 21.73 -11.72 -0.71
C ASP A 140 20.99 -10.60 0.03
N PHE A 141 21.08 -9.39 -0.53
CA PHE A 141 20.45 -8.22 0.03
C PHE A 141 19.87 -7.31 -1.06
N GLU A 142 18.88 -6.54 -0.67
CA GLU A 142 18.35 -5.42 -1.46
C GLU A 142 18.35 -4.13 -0.66
N VAL A 143 18.57 -3.01 -1.33
CA VAL A 143 18.26 -1.66 -0.84
C VAL A 143 17.26 -1.07 -1.81
N PHE A 144 16.08 -0.72 -1.33
CA PHE A 144 14.99 -0.24 -2.14
C PHE A 144 14.50 1.11 -1.67
N THR A 145 14.36 2.05 -2.59
CA THR A 145 13.69 3.32 -2.33
C THR A 145 12.71 3.64 -3.46
N SER A 146 11.51 4.08 -3.09
CA SER A 146 10.50 4.51 -4.04
C SER A 146 9.73 5.71 -3.51
N ALA A 147 9.27 6.56 -4.43
CA ALA A 147 8.46 7.73 -4.13
C ALA A 147 7.39 7.92 -5.20
N ASN A 148 6.25 8.50 -4.82
CA ASN A 148 5.22 9.00 -5.73
C ASN A 148 5.11 10.54 -5.64
N TRP A 149 4.15 11.12 -6.34
CA TRP A 149 3.97 12.59 -6.43
C TRP A 149 2.83 13.10 -5.51
N ARG A 150 2.54 12.38 -4.42
CA ARG A 150 1.46 12.74 -3.48
C ARG A 150 1.91 13.65 -2.34
N GLY A 151 3.14 14.13 -2.36
CA GLY A 151 3.65 15.13 -1.43
C GLY A 151 3.00 16.50 -1.65
N SER A 152 3.19 17.40 -0.69
CA SER A 152 2.62 18.74 -0.76
C SER A 152 3.05 19.48 -2.05
N GLY A 153 2.10 20.09 -2.76
CA GLY A 153 2.34 20.83 -3.98
C GLY A 153 2.88 19.98 -5.15
N LEU A 154 2.45 18.71 -5.28
CA LEU A 154 2.97 17.73 -6.23
C LEU A 154 4.44 17.38 -5.98
N GLY A 155 4.89 17.49 -4.72
CA GLY A 155 6.20 17.04 -4.28
C GLY A 155 6.29 15.52 -4.18
N LEU A 156 7.51 15.00 -4.09
CA LEU A 156 7.75 13.58 -3.86
C LEU A 156 7.30 13.19 -2.45
N GLN A 157 6.57 12.08 -2.34
CA GLN A 157 6.23 11.42 -1.10
C GLN A 157 6.95 10.06 -1.04
N LEU A 158 7.77 9.87 -0.01
CA LEU A 158 8.44 8.60 0.22
C LEU A 158 7.42 7.48 0.41
N GLN A 159 7.56 6.40 -0.38
CA GLN A 159 6.74 5.20 -0.26
C GLN A 159 7.52 4.08 0.42
N ASN A 160 8.76 3.89 0.05
CA ASN A 160 9.65 2.90 0.62
C ASN A 160 11.07 3.46 0.70
N ALA A 161 11.80 3.12 1.76
CA ALA A 161 13.24 3.32 1.90
C ALA A 161 13.76 2.29 2.92
N TYR A 162 14.19 1.13 2.45
CA TYR A 162 14.62 0.05 3.33
C TYR A 162 15.80 -0.73 2.75
N MET A 163 16.50 -1.42 3.64
CA MET A 163 17.42 -2.50 3.34
C MET A 163 16.79 -3.82 3.79
N SER A 164 16.91 -4.86 3.00
CA SER A 164 16.36 -6.18 3.29
C SER A 164 17.36 -7.28 2.96
N THR A 165 17.43 -8.28 3.82
CA THR A 165 18.14 -9.55 3.61
C THR A 165 17.15 -10.71 3.76
N LYS A 166 17.63 -11.94 3.68
CA LYS A 166 16.79 -13.13 3.93
C LYS A 166 16.05 -13.06 5.29
N TYR A 167 16.70 -12.54 6.34
CA TYR A 167 16.20 -12.61 7.72
C TYR A 167 15.82 -11.25 8.32
N LEU A 168 16.33 -10.16 7.79
CA LEU A 168 16.24 -8.84 8.39
C LEU A 168 15.76 -7.81 7.37
N LYS A 169 14.81 -6.94 7.76
CA LYS A 169 14.42 -5.74 7.00
C LYS A 169 14.46 -4.55 7.92
N ILE A 170 15.14 -3.49 7.51
CA ILE A 170 15.27 -2.24 8.29
C ILE A 170 14.95 -1.06 7.38
N GLY A 171 14.12 -0.14 7.85
CA GLY A 171 13.79 1.11 7.15
C GLY A 171 12.30 1.38 7.09
N TYR A 172 11.90 2.27 6.20
CA TYR A 172 10.52 2.70 6.01
C TYR A 172 9.86 1.86 4.92
N SER A 173 8.80 1.17 5.25
CA SER A 173 8.02 0.37 4.30
C SER A 173 6.64 0.02 4.85
N VAL A 174 5.88 -0.75 4.07
CA VAL A 174 4.62 -1.36 4.52
C VAL A 174 4.85 -2.17 5.80
N GLY A 175 3.95 -1.98 6.77
CA GLY A 175 4.00 -2.63 8.08
C GLY A 175 3.72 -4.14 8.02
N SER A 176 4.19 -4.88 9.03
CA SER A 176 4.10 -6.34 9.07
C SER A 176 2.71 -6.88 9.36
N PHE A 177 1.82 -6.07 9.95
CA PHE A 177 0.41 -6.41 10.18
C PHE A 177 -0.43 -6.38 8.91
N MET A 178 0.18 -6.35 7.76
CA MET A 178 -0.46 -6.22 6.46
C MET A 178 -0.06 -7.36 5.54
N ASP A 179 -1.00 -7.84 4.73
CA ASP A 179 -0.76 -8.80 3.65
C ASP A 179 -0.90 -8.10 2.30
N LEU A 180 0.21 -7.53 1.83
CA LEU A 180 0.23 -6.76 0.59
C LEU A 180 -0.12 -7.59 -0.65
N ALA A 181 0.24 -8.88 -0.65
CA ALA A 181 0.00 -9.77 -1.77
C ALA A 181 -1.48 -10.13 -1.96
N ALA A 182 -2.26 -10.15 -0.86
CA ALA A 182 -3.68 -10.49 -0.90
C ALA A 182 -4.59 -9.31 -1.25
N ILE A 183 -4.06 -8.10 -1.46
CA ILE A 183 -4.89 -6.93 -1.84
C ILE A 183 -5.39 -7.11 -3.28
N PRO A 184 -6.71 -7.02 -3.52
CA PRO A 184 -7.26 -7.09 -4.88
C PRO A 184 -6.79 -5.93 -5.76
N THR A 185 -6.69 -6.20 -7.06
CA THR A 185 -6.33 -5.17 -8.06
C THR A 185 -7.47 -4.20 -8.27
N THR A 186 -7.20 -2.90 -8.12
CA THR A 186 -8.11 -1.77 -8.36
C THR A 186 -7.34 -0.63 -9.04
N ILE A 187 -8.03 0.23 -9.80
CA ILE A 187 -7.46 1.50 -10.28
C ILE A 187 -7.39 2.51 -9.14
N ASP A 188 -8.36 2.46 -8.24
CA ASP A 188 -8.33 3.26 -7.01
C ASP A 188 -7.10 2.89 -6.16
N TYR A 189 -6.21 3.86 -5.96
CA TYR A 189 -5.01 3.66 -5.15
C TYR A 189 -5.33 3.40 -3.67
N GLY A 190 -6.43 3.98 -3.20
CA GLY A 190 -6.94 3.72 -1.86
C GLY A 190 -7.30 2.26 -1.64
N GLY A 191 -7.84 1.59 -2.66
CA GLY A 191 -8.23 0.18 -2.60
C GLY A 191 -9.36 -0.10 -1.60
N PRO A 192 -9.52 -1.37 -1.18
CA PRO A 192 -10.62 -1.79 -0.32
C PRO A 192 -10.63 -1.05 1.02
N CYS A 193 -11.77 -0.52 1.40
CA CYS A 193 -11.92 0.28 2.63
C CYS A 193 -11.59 -0.47 3.92
N GLY A 194 -11.80 -1.78 3.95
CA GLY A 194 -11.55 -2.64 5.12
C GLY A 194 -10.17 -3.31 5.14
N MET A 195 -9.29 -3.00 4.19
CA MET A 195 -7.93 -3.54 4.24
C MET A 195 -7.11 -2.89 5.34
N THR A 196 -6.15 -3.62 5.89
CA THR A 196 -5.05 -3.02 6.65
C THR A 196 -4.07 -2.42 5.66
N PHE A 197 -3.74 -1.13 5.81
CA PHE A 197 -2.76 -0.45 4.97
C PHE A 197 -2.12 0.71 5.71
N TYR A 198 -0.85 0.56 6.05
CA TYR A 198 -0.04 1.60 6.66
C TYR A 198 1.44 1.38 6.35
N ARG A 199 2.23 2.43 6.52
CA ARG A 199 3.69 2.38 6.41
C ARG A 199 4.33 2.92 7.67
N ALA A 200 5.44 2.32 8.07
CA ALA A 200 6.18 2.73 9.25
C ALA A 200 7.69 2.53 9.04
N THR A 201 8.49 3.30 9.77
CA THR A 201 9.89 2.95 10.00
C THR A 201 9.93 1.75 10.93
N GLN A 202 10.65 0.71 10.54
CA GLN A 202 10.61 -0.58 11.23
C GLN A 202 11.93 -1.32 11.21
N VAL A 203 12.08 -2.20 12.18
CA VAL A 203 13.05 -3.29 12.19
C VAL A 203 12.27 -4.59 12.25
N MET A 204 12.35 -5.42 11.22
CA MET A 204 11.61 -6.67 11.10
C MET A 204 12.58 -7.85 11.00
N LEU A 205 12.35 -8.85 11.84
CA LEU A 205 12.95 -10.18 11.73
C LEU A 205 11.94 -11.12 11.07
N ARG A 206 12.40 -11.90 10.11
CA ARG A 206 11.58 -12.88 9.39
C ARG A 206 12.34 -14.18 9.18
N TYR A 207 11.62 -15.28 9.13
CA TYR A 207 12.18 -16.59 8.84
C TYR A 207 11.21 -17.40 7.98
N GLY A 208 11.72 -18.03 6.94
CA GLY A 208 10.99 -18.95 6.07
C GLY A 208 11.57 -20.36 6.21
N PHE A 209 10.68 -21.35 6.37
CA PHE A 209 11.01 -22.78 6.41
C PHE A 209 10.79 -23.39 5.03
N ASP A 210 11.54 -24.43 4.69
CA ASP A 210 11.50 -25.07 3.36
C ASP A 210 10.15 -25.74 3.05
N PHE A 211 9.32 -26.02 4.08
CA PHE A 211 7.98 -26.60 3.91
C PHE A 211 6.86 -25.56 3.69
N GLY A 212 7.22 -24.32 3.34
CA GLY A 212 6.27 -23.26 2.98
C GLY A 212 5.76 -22.41 4.13
N LEU A 213 6.17 -22.68 5.39
CA LEU A 213 5.86 -21.82 6.52
C LEU A 213 6.82 -20.63 6.59
N SER A 214 6.30 -19.44 6.84
CA SER A 214 7.11 -18.27 7.18
C SER A 214 6.50 -17.51 8.36
N MET A 215 7.34 -16.80 9.09
CA MET A 215 6.94 -15.98 10.22
C MET A 215 7.76 -14.71 10.30
N GLY A 216 7.21 -13.69 10.91
CA GLY A 216 7.92 -12.45 11.16
C GLY A 216 7.39 -11.70 12.38
N ILE A 217 8.27 -10.90 12.93
CA ILE A 217 8.00 -9.96 14.01
C ILE A 217 8.69 -8.64 13.70
N SER A 218 8.04 -7.51 13.96
CA SER A 218 8.69 -6.20 13.80
C SER A 218 8.48 -5.30 15.01
N LEU A 219 9.39 -4.33 15.13
CA LEU A 219 9.23 -3.14 15.95
C LEU A 219 8.99 -1.98 14.98
N GLU A 220 7.83 -1.35 15.07
CA GLU A 220 7.39 -0.31 14.14
C GLU A 220 7.18 1.00 14.87
N ALA A 221 7.61 2.11 14.26
CA ALA A 221 7.38 3.44 14.80
C ALA A 221 5.86 3.64 15.03
N PRO A 222 5.44 4.03 16.23
CA PRO A 222 4.03 4.24 16.53
C PRO A 222 3.51 5.49 15.84
N ASP A 223 2.31 5.41 15.30
CA ASP A 223 1.52 6.52 14.80
C ASP A 223 0.10 6.39 15.38
N VAL A 224 -0.44 7.48 15.91
CA VAL A 224 -1.75 7.49 16.59
C VAL A 224 -2.60 8.63 16.06
N ASN A 225 -3.79 8.30 15.60
CA ASN A 225 -4.80 9.25 15.21
C ASN A 225 -6.02 9.13 16.13
N ALA A 226 -6.28 10.19 16.91
CA ALA A 226 -7.29 10.21 17.95
C ALA A 226 -8.24 11.39 17.80
N THR A 227 -9.46 11.25 18.26
CA THR A 227 -10.36 12.38 18.48
C THR A 227 -10.10 12.93 19.88
N GLU A 228 -9.32 14.00 19.94
CA GLU A 228 -9.03 14.71 21.20
C GLU A 228 -10.19 15.64 21.61
N ASN A 229 -10.20 16.04 22.87
CA ASN A 229 -11.13 17.04 23.40
C ASN A 229 -10.46 17.88 24.51
N GLU A 230 -11.26 18.73 25.20
CA GLU A 230 -10.77 19.54 26.31
C GLU A 230 -10.30 18.72 27.52
N SER A 231 -10.73 17.47 27.65
CA SER A 231 -10.46 16.64 28.82
C SER A 231 -9.28 15.68 28.66
N PHE A 232 -8.85 15.35 27.45
CA PHE A 232 -7.63 14.56 27.21
C PHE A 232 -6.93 14.94 25.89
N THR A 233 -5.66 14.61 25.77
CA THR A 233 -4.83 14.76 24.55
C THR A 233 -3.85 13.60 24.43
N ILE A 234 -3.45 13.28 23.21
CA ILE A 234 -2.41 12.29 22.95
C ILE A 234 -1.05 12.81 23.42
N ASP A 235 -0.28 11.94 24.04
CA ASP A 235 1.09 12.21 24.47
C ASP A 235 2.10 11.60 23.47
N ALA A 236 3.38 11.85 23.70
CA ALA A 236 4.47 11.20 23.00
C ALA A 236 4.42 9.69 23.24
N GLN A 237 4.40 8.92 22.15
CA GLN A 237 4.33 7.46 22.22
C GLN A 237 5.67 6.89 22.67
N ARG A 238 5.67 5.98 23.65
CA ARG A 238 6.87 5.50 24.36
C ARG A 238 7.27 4.08 23.95
N VAL A 239 6.36 3.32 23.35
CA VAL A 239 6.54 1.91 22.99
C VAL A 239 6.26 1.73 21.49
N PRO A 240 7.11 1.01 20.74
CA PRO A 240 6.82 0.71 19.34
C PRO A 240 5.59 -0.19 19.21
N ASN A 241 4.93 -0.14 18.05
CA ASN A 241 3.97 -1.18 17.69
C ASN A 241 4.71 -2.49 17.46
N ILE A 242 4.13 -3.61 17.88
CA ILE A 242 4.73 -4.94 17.77
C ILE A 242 3.79 -5.86 16.98
N PRO A 243 3.81 -5.81 15.66
CA PRO A 243 3.11 -6.80 14.83
C PRO A 243 3.92 -8.09 14.70
N ILE A 244 3.17 -9.19 14.62
CA ILE A 244 3.67 -10.54 14.32
C ILE A 244 2.82 -11.15 13.21
N TYR A 245 3.40 -12.03 12.41
CA TYR A 245 2.63 -12.84 11.47
C TYR A 245 3.18 -14.26 11.33
N VAL A 246 2.30 -15.16 10.91
CA VAL A 246 2.63 -16.49 10.42
C VAL A 246 1.90 -16.68 9.09
N GLN A 247 2.61 -17.14 8.07
CA GLN A 247 2.08 -17.39 6.73
C GLN A 247 2.44 -18.81 6.30
N TYR A 248 1.49 -19.51 5.74
CA TYR A 248 1.71 -20.81 5.13
C TYR A 248 1.40 -20.74 3.64
N ASN A 249 2.42 -21.02 2.82
CA ASN A 249 2.30 -21.06 1.37
C ASN A 249 1.76 -22.42 0.95
N LEU A 250 0.57 -22.44 0.37
CA LEU A 250 -0.04 -23.62 -0.19
C LEU A 250 0.72 -24.01 -1.46
N PHE A 251 0.99 -25.31 -1.63
CA PHE A 251 1.70 -25.82 -2.81
C PHE A 251 3.13 -25.25 -3.02
N ASN A 252 3.75 -24.72 -1.97
CA ASN A 252 5.02 -23.98 -2.03
C ASN A 252 5.01 -22.76 -2.98
N ASP A 253 3.83 -22.21 -3.23
CA ASP A 253 3.64 -21.03 -4.09
C ASP A 253 3.24 -19.82 -3.23
N PRO A 254 4.02 -18.73 -3.21
CA PRO A 254 3.70 -17.53 -2.42
C PRO A 254 2.43 -16.80 -2.90
N LEU A 255 1.97 -17.05 -4.13
CA LEU A 255 0.69 -16.58 -4.65
C LEU A 255 -0.51 -17.42 -4.20
N ASN A 256 -0.25 -18.48 -3.41
CA ASN A 256 -1.26 -19.31 -2.78
C ASN A 256 -0.93 -19.44 -1.30
N HIS A 257 -1.52 -18.62 -0.44
CA HIS A 257 -1.19 -18.65 0.99
C HIS A 257 -2.36 -18.29 1.90
N ILE A 258 -2.21 -18.71 3.15
CA ILE A 258 -3.01 -18.24 4.28
C ILE A 258 -2.05 -17.54 5.23
N ARG A 259 -2.41 -16.33 5.69
CA ARG A 259 -1.63 -15.57 6.67
C ARG A 259 -2.49 -15.19 7.86
N LEU A 260 -1.93 -15.37 9.05
CA LEU A 260 -2.47 -14.89 10.31
C LEU A 260 -1.54 -13.83 10.86
N GLY A 261 -2.09 -12.71 11.30
CA GLY A 261 -1.35 -11.61 11.88
C GLY A 261 -1.96 -11.15 13.19
N ALA A 262 -1.13 -10.61 14.07
CA ALA A 262 -1.57 -9.91 15.27
C ALA A 262 -0.68 -8.68 15.50
N VAL A 263 -1.21 -7.66 16.17
CA VAL A 263 -0.47 -6.47 16.55
C VAL A 263 -0.81 -6.07 17.97
N MET A 264 0.20 -5.66 18.74
CA MET A 264 0.05 -4.99 20.03
C MET A 264 0.55 -3.55 19.89
N ARG A 265 -0.19 -2.62 20.50
CA ARG A 265 0.11 -1.19 20.50
C ARG A 265 -0.04 -0.65 21.92
N ASP A 266 0.82 0.28 22.30
CA ASP A 266 0.65 1.09 23.49
C ASP A 266 0.31 2.53 23.07
N ILE A 267 -0.78 3.09 23.59
CA ILE A 267 -1.27 4.43 23.25
C ILE A 267 -1.27 5.28 24.49
N SER A 268 -0.28 6.18 24.57
CA SER A 268 -0.10 7.11 25.67
C SER A 268 -0.91 8.38 25.48
N TYR A 269 -1.57 8.84 26.55
CA TYR A 269 -2.35 10.08 26.56
C TYR A 269 -2.35 10.76 27.93
N VAL A 270 -2.58 12.06 27.95
CA VAL A 270 -2.68 12.87 29.18
C VAL A 270 -4.15 13.14 29.51
N ASP A 271 -4.56 12.80 30.71
CA ASP A 271 -5.81 13.25 31.32
C ASP A 271 -5.63 14.71 31.79
N LYS A 272 -6.21 15.65 31.04
CA LYS A 272 -6.10 17.09 31.33
C LYS A 272 -6.83 17.54 32.61
N ILE A 273 -7.77 16.72 33.12
CA ILE A 273 -8.50 17.02 34.35
C ILE A 273 -7.63 16.75 35.57
N THR A 274 -6.90 15.64 35.55
CA THR A 274 -6.04 15.22 36.68
C THR A 274 -4.57 15.56 36.46
N GLY A 275 -4.16 15.95 35.25
CA GLY A 275 -2.78 16.17 34.86
C GLY A 275 -1.92 14.90 34.82
N LYS A 276 -2.54 13.71 34.74
CA LYS A 276 -1.83 12.43 34.80
C LYS A 276 -1.69 11.81 33.42
N ASP A 277 -0.51 11.24 33.18
CA ASP A 277 -0.27 10.35 32.05
C ASP A 277 -1.01 9.02 32.24
N ASN A 278 -1.55 8.50 31.16
CA ASN A 278 -2.23 7.21 31.13
C ASN A 278 -1.87 6.50 29.82
N ASP A 279 -1.99 5.18 29.83
CA ASP A 279 -1.74 4.33 28.68
C ASP A 279 -2.97 3.45 28.39
N LYS A 280 -3.11 3.07 27.13
CA LYS A 280 -4.09 2.10 26.64
C LYS A 280 -3.41 1.08 25.76
N VAL A 281 -3.60 -0.20 26.06
CA VAL A 281 -3.11 -1.27 25.21
C VAL A 281 -4.12 -1.54 24.11
N GLY A 282 -3.76 -1.19 22.88
CA GLY A 282 -4.47 -1.55 21.66
C GLY A 282 -4.02 -2.91 21.15
N TRP A 283 -4.89 -3.61 20.44
CA TRP A 283 -4.60 -4.90 19.85
C TRP A 283 -5.35 -5.11 18.55
N GLY A 284 -4.80 -5.91 17.65
CA GLY A 284 -5.45 -6.34 16.42
C GLY A 284 -5.12 -7.78 16.08
N ALA A 285 -6.06 -8.45 15.44
CA ALA A 285 -5.89 -9.78 14.86
C ALA A 285 -6.39 -9.75 13.41
N GLN A 286 -5.70 -10.48 12.53
CA GLN A 286 -5.98 -10.52 11.11
C GLN A 286 -5.83 -11.94 10.57
N ALA A 287 -6.69 -12.30 9.62
CA ALA A 287 -6.55 -13.47 8.78
C ALA A 287 -6.70 -13.04 7.32
N SER A 288 -5.83 -13.50 6.44
CA SER A 288 -5.91 -13.26 5.00
C SER A 288 -5.67 -14.54 4.20
N LEU A 289 -6.19 -14.53 2.97
CA LEU A 289 -6.09 -15.61 2.01
C LEU A 289 -5.80 -15.01 0.63
N LEU A 290 -4.85 -15.60 -0.07
CA LEU A 290 -4.66 -15.45 -1.50
C LEU A 290 -4.62 -16.84 -2.12
N THR A 291 -5.37 -17.06 -3.21
CA THR A 291 -5.26 -18.30 -3.98
C THR A 291 -5.45 -18.01 -5.47
N THR A 292 -4.60 -18.63 -6.27
CA THR A 292 -4.57 -18.50 -7.72
C THR A 292 -4.73 -19.87 -8.36
N MET A 293 -5.71 -20.03 -9.24
CA MET A 293 -5.99 -21.26 -9.97
C MET A 293 -6.16 -20.95 -11.46
N GLY A 294 -5.14 -21.20 -12.26
CA GLY A 294 -5.11 -20.77 -13.66
C GLY A 294 -5.21 -19.25 -13.75
N GLY A 295 -6.18 -18.72 -14.51
CA GLY A 295 -6.44 -17.28 -14.61
C GLY A 295 -7.25 -16.68 -13.47
N LEU A 296 -7.82 -17.50 -12.57
CA LEU A 296 -8.66 -17.05 -11.47
C LEU A 296 -7.81 -16.80 -10.22
N GLN A 297 -7.99 -15.63 -9.61
CA GLN A 297 -7.41 -15.28 -8.32
C GLN A 297 -8.51 -14.87 -7.35
N LEU A 298 -8.47 -15.44 -6.14
CA LEU A 298 -9.35 -15.07 -5.04
C LEU A 298 -8.51 -14.52 -3.90
N SER A 299 -8.94 -13.42 -3.33
CA SER A 299 -8.27 -12.77 -2.20
C SER A 299 -9.27 -12.34 -1.14
N GLY A 300 -8.84 -12.29 0.11
CA GLY A 300 -9.68 -11.82 1.20
C GLY A 300 -8.89 -11.58 2.47
N GLN A 301 -9.43 -10.72 3.31
CA GLN A 301 -8.89 -10.39 4.62
C GLN A 301 -10.03 -10.13 5.59
N PHE A 302 -9.86 -10.56 6.83
CA PHE A 302 -10.67 -10.15 7.97
C PHE A 302 -9.76 -9.63 9.08
N THR A 303 -10.12 -8.49 9.67
CA THR A 303 -9.38 -7.83 10.74
C THR A 303 -10.34 -7.42 11.85
N ILE A 304 -9.94 -7.66 13.09
CA ILE A 304 -10.64 -7.21 14.29
C ILE A 304 -9.65 -6.67 15.31
N GLY A 305 -10.02 -5.62 16.04
CA GLY A 305 -9.15 -5.06 17.08
C GLY A 305 -9.69 -3.80 17.71
N GLU A 306 -8.96 -3.27 18.67
CA GLU A 306 -9.20 -2.01 19.37
C GLU A 306 -7.92 -1.16 19.33
N GLY A 307 -8.06 0.15 19.08
CA GLY A 307 -6.91 1.04 18.95
C GLY A 307 -6.09 0.80 17.68
N ILE A 308 -6.71 0.35 16.59
CA ILE A 308 -6.07 0.03 15.30
C ILE A 308 -6.57 0.91 14.15
N GLY A 309 -7.17 2.05 14.43
CA GLY A 309 -7.75 2.94 13.42
C GLY A 309 -6.72 3.35 12.36
N THR A 310 -5.53 3.79 12.75
CA THR A 310 -4.42 4.17 11.85
C THR A 310 -3.92 3.02 10.99
N LEU A 311 -4.16 1.77 11.37
CA LEU A 311 -3.74 0.59 10.62
C LEU A 311 -4.79 0.13 9.59
N VAL A 312 -6.01 0.68 9.63
CA VAL A 312 -7.11 0.33 8.72
C VAL A 312 -7.37 1.46 7.74
N ASN A 313 -7.27 1.17 6.47
CA ASN A 313 -7.25 2.13 5.37
C ASN A 313 -8.33 3.23 5.47
N ASN A 314 -9.60 2.85 5.52
CA ASN A 314 -10.73 3.79 5.47
C ASN A 314 -10.85 4.70 6.69
N ILE A 315 -10.31 4.30 7.83
CA ILE A 315 -10.46 5.02 9.10
C ILE A 315 -9.13 5.55 9.65
N SER A 316 -8.04 5.42 8.88
CA SER A 316 -6.71 5.87 9.31
C SER A 316 -6.64 7.36 9.67
N ASN A 317 -7.48 8.18 9.04
CA ASN A 317 -7.57 9.63 9.26
C ASN A 317 -8.86 10.06 9.98
N VAL A 318 -9.63 9.14 10.55
CA VAL A 318 -10.91 9.44 11.21
C VAL A 318 -10.76 9.79 12.71
N GLY A 319 -9.59 9.53 13.30
CA GLY A 319 -9.32 9.84 14.70
C GLY A 319 -9.92 8.83 15.68
N VAL A 320 -9.85 7.53 15.34
CA VAL A 320 -10.56 6.48 16.10
C VAL A 320 -9.66 5.42 16.74
N ASP A 321 -8.34 5.65 16.81
CA ASP A 321 -7.48 4.82 17.65
C ASP A 321 -7.95 4.89 19.11
N VAL A 322 -8.14 6.12 19.61
CA VAL A 322 -8.83 6.39 20.88
C VAL A 322 -9.78 7.57 20.71
N VAL A 323 -10.86 7.54 21.46
CA VAL A 323 -11.90 8.55 21.49
C VAL A 323 -12.24 8.92 22.93
N PRO A 324 -12.88 10.08 23.20
CA PRO A 324 -13.33 10.44 24.54
C PRO A 324 -14.28 9.39 25.12
N ASP A 325 -14.08 9.00 26.38
CA ASP A 325 -15.04 8.18 27.11
C ASP A 325 -16.25 9.06 27.52
N PRO A 326 -17.45 8.84 26.97
CA PRO A 326 -18.61 9.69 27.26
C PRO A 326 -19.10 9.58 28.69
N THR A 327 -18.68 8.53 29.41
CA THR A 327 -19.08 8.28 30.79
C THR A 327 -18.07 8.78 31.81
N THR A 328 -16.84 9.03 31.42
CA THR A 328 -15.74 9.38 32.34
C THR A 328 -14.87 10.47 31.72
N PRO A 329 -15.12 11.75 32.02
CA PRO A 329 -14.27 12.85 31.54
C PRO A 329 -12.79 12.64 31.90
N GLY A 330 -11.88 13.02 31.00
CA GLY A 330 -10.43 12.82 31.14
C GLY A 330 -9.95 11.43 30.73
N LYS A 331 -10.84 10.48 30.49
CA LYS A 331 -10.45 9.14 30.04
C LYS A 331 -10.66 8.97 28.54
N ALA A 332 -9.70 8.32 27.93
CA ALA A 332 -9.80 7.81 26.55
C ALA A 332 -10.37 6.39 26.56
N MET A 333 -11.10 6.02 25.51
CA MET A 333 -11.58 4.67 25.26
C MET A 333 -11.30 4.25 23.81
N MET A 334 -11.28 2.96 23.57
CA MET A 334 -11.13 2.38 22.22
C MET A 334 -12.47 1.81 21.76
N LEU A 335 -12.75 1.98 20.47
CA LEU A 335 -13.86 1.32 19.79
C LEU A 335 -13.36 0.04 19.16
N THR A 336 -14.17 -1.02 19.20
CA THR A 336 -13.85 -2.25 18.47
C THR A 336 -14.06 -1.99 16.97
N ASN A 337 -13.02 -2.21 16.17
CA ASN A 337 -13.06 -2.21 14.72
C ASN A 337 -13.23 -3.63 14.19
N GLN A 338 -14.13 -3.80 13.22
CA GLN A 338 -14.24 -5.01 12.39
C GLN A 338 -14.18 -4.59 10.93
N SER A 339 -13.21 -5.13 10.19
CA SER A 339 -12.97 -4.77 8.80
C SER A 339 -12.69 -5.99 7.96
N TRP A 340 -13.14 -6.00 6.71
CA TRP A 340 -12.87 -7.10 5.81
C TRP A 340 -13.03 -6.70 4.36
N TYR A 341 -12.42 -7.49 3.48
CA TYR A 341 -12.68 -7.46 2.05
C TYR A 341 -12.66 -8.87 1.46
N ALA A 342 -13.31 -9.00 0.31
CA ALA A 342 -13.21 -10.12 -0.59
C ALA A 342 -13.07 -9.63 -2.02
N GLY A 343 -12.12 -10.20 -2.75
CA GLY A 343 -11.84 -9.87 -4.15
C GLY A 343 -11.78 -11.11 -5.02
N ILE A 344 -12.25 -10.97 -6.23
CA ILE A 344 -12.14 -11.94 -7.32
C ILE A 344 -11.51 -11.25 -8.52
N GLN A 345 -10.55 -11.92 -9.14
CA GLN A 345 -9.87 -11.43 -10.33
C GLN A 345 -9.76 -12.56 -11.33
N TYR A 346 -9.95 -12.25 -12.62
CA TYR A 346 -9.75 -13.21 -13.70
C TYR A 346 -8.91 -12.61 -14.83
N THR A 347 -7.84 -13.30 -15.19
CA THR A 347 -6.95 -12.94 -16.30
C THR A 347 -7.31 -13.73 -17.54
N PHE A 348 -7.78 -13.04 -18.60
CA PHE A 348 -8.16 -13.61 -19.89
C PHE A 348 -6.95 -13.58 -20.85
N GLY A 349 -6.26 -14.69 -20.97
CA GLY A 349 -5.02 -14.74 -21.73
C GLY A 349 -3.96 -13.79 -21.17
N LYS A 350 -3.14 -13.18 -22.04
CA LYS A 350 -2.05 -12.26 -21.63
C LYS A 350 -2.48 -10.77 -21.57
N ARG A 351 -3.67 -10.41 -22.07
CA ARG A 351 -4.02 -9.01 -22.35
C ARG A 351 -5.13 -8.44 -21.49
N PHE A 352 -6.05 -9.25 -20.99
CA PHE A 352 -7.22 -8.74 -20.29
C PHE A 352 -7.27 -9.23 -18.86
N LEU A 353 -7.64 -8.34 -17.96
CA LEU A 353 -7.86 -8.64 -16.56
C LEU A 353 -9.15 -7.95 -16.12
N ALA A 354 -10.02 -8.71 -15.44
CA ALA A 354 -11.19 -8.16 -14.77
C ALA A 354 -11.11 -8.47 -13.28
N SER A 355 -11.50 -7.51 -12.44
CA SER A 355 -11.60 -7.71 -10.99
C SER A 355 -12.90 -7.15 -10.42
N ALA A 356 -13.35 -7.73 -9.33
CA ALA A 356 -14.45 -7.20 -8.53
C ALA A 356 -14.12 -7.37 -7.05
N THR A 357 -14.38 -6.33 -6.26
CA THR A 357 -14.06 -6.27 -4.84
C THR A 357 -15.22 -5.73 -4.05
N TYR A 358 -15.53 -6.36 -2.92
CA TYR A 358 -16.41 -5.81 -1.89
C TYR A 358 -15.64 -5.68 -0.58
N SER A 359 -15.88 -4.59 0.15
CA SER A 359 -15.20 -4.35 1.42
C SER A 359 -16.08 -3.60 2.40
N GLN A 360 -15.82 -3.80 3.70
CA GLN A 360 -16.53 -3.14 4.79
C GLN A 360 -15.62 -2.86 5.98
N THR A 361 -15.83 -1.70 6.61
CA THR A 361 -15.24 -1.30 7.91
C THR A 361 -16.35 -0.87 8.86
N VAL A 362 -16.36 -1.39 10.09
CA VAL A 362 -17.36 -1.09 11.11
C VAL A 362 -16.70 -0.75 12.44
N LEU A 363 -17.17 0.31 13.08
CA LEU A 363 -16.85 0.67 14.47
C LEU A 363 -18.05 0.31 15.36
N LEU A 364 -17.81 -0.51 16.38
CA LEU A 364 -18.84 -0.90 17.34
C LEU A 364 -18.90 0.11 18.48
N SER A 365 -20.09 0.66 18.73
CA SER A 365 -20.32 1.58 19.86
C SER A 365 -20.06 0.87 21.19
N ARG A 366 -19.41 1.59 22.12
CA ARG A 366 -19.19 1.15 23.50
C ARG A 366 -19.54 2.30 24.43
N LYS A 367 -20.03 2.00 25.64
CA LYS A 367 -20.33 2.96 26.72
C LYS A 367 -21.20 4.15 26.27
N GLY A 368 -22.11 3.95 25.32
CA GLY A 368 -22.96 5.03 24.81
C GLY A 368 -22.25 6.01 23.85
N PHE A 369 -21.08 5.65 23.27
CA PHE A 369 -20.35 6.55 22.38
C PHE A 369 -21.18 6.97 21.16
N GLY A 370 -21.89 6.04 20.53
CA GLY A 370 -22.70 6.32 19.35
C GLY A 370 -23.86 7.25 19.66
N GLU A 371 -24.50 7.09 20.80
CA GLU A 371 -25.57 7.95 21.28
C GLU A 371 -25.08 9.36 21.61
N ALA A 372 -23.89 9.48 22.21
CA ALA A 372 -23.25 10.75 22.51
C ALA A 372 -22.70 11.46 21.25
N ASN A 373 -22.35 10.69 20.22
CA ASN A 373 -21.74 11.19 18.98
C ASN A 373 -22.46 10.68 17.71
N PRO A 374 -23.78 10.98 17.55
CA PRO A 374 -24.59 10.39 16.48
C PRO A 374 -24.13 10.74 15.06
N GLY A 375 -23.45 11.87 14.88
CA GLY A 375 -22.88 12.28 13.59
C GLY A 375 -21.51 11.69 13.27
N SER A 376 -20.90 10.94 14.18
CA SER A 376 -19.59 10.31 13.94
C SER A 376 -19.72 9.11 13.00
N TYR A 377 -18.63 8.84 12.29
CA TYR A 377 -18.52 7.69 11.40
C TYR A 377 -18.70 6.37 12.16
N GLN A 378 -19.57 5.49 11.64
CA GLN A 378 -19.80 4.16 12.17
C GLN A 378 -19.35 3.06 11.23
N LYS A 379 -19.75 3.13 9.96
CA LYS A 379 -19.52 2.06 8.97
C LYS A 379 -19.28 2.64 7.59
N GLY A 380 -18.37 2.02 6.83
CA GLY A 380 -18.18 2.22 5.40
C GLY A 380 -18.28 0.91 4.65
N GLN A 381 -18.86 0.96 3.46
CA GLN A 381 -18.89 -0.14 2.51
C GLN A 381 -18.35 0.36 1.17
N TYR A 382 -17.71 -0.53 0.43
CA TYR A 382 -16.99 -0.23 -0.80
C TYR A 382 -17.20 -1.37 -1.79
N VAL A 383 -17.50 -1.00 -3.04
CA VAL A 383 -17.56 -1.90 -4.19
C VAL A 383 -16.66 -1.32 -5.26
N ALA A 384 -15.80 -2.13 -5.85
CA ALA A 384 -15.05 -1.83 -7.05
C ALA A 384 -15.30 -2.90 -8.11
N ALA A 385 -15.36 -2.49 -9.36
CA ALA A 385 -15.41 -3.38 -10.54
C ALA A 385 -14.50 -2.78 -11.60
N ASP A 386 -13.48 -3.55 -11.99
CA ASP A 386 -12.39 -3.09 -12.85
C ASP A 386 -12.28 -3.95 -14.10
N PHE A 387 -11.83 -3.31 -15.17
CA PHE A 387 -11.42 -4.00 -16.39
C PHE A 387 -10.17 -3.35 -16.96
N PHE A 388 -9.12 -4.15 -17.17
CA PHE A 388 -7.83 -3.71 -17.68
C PHE A 388 -7.51 -4.34 -19.02
N TYR A 389 -6.85 -3.58 -19.88
CA TYR A 389 -6.31 -4.04 -21.14
C TYR A 389 -4.81 -3.69 -21.23
N ASN A 390 -3.96 -4.70 -21.32
CA ASN A 390 -2.55 -4.54 -21.59
C ASN A 390 -2.35 -4.30 -23.10
N VAL A 391 -2.15 -3.04 -23.47
CA VAL A 391 -1.91 -2.60 -24.85
C VAL A 391 -0.59 -3.18 -25.34
N THR A 392 0.43 -3.10 -24.48
CA THR A 392 1.74 -3.74 -24.60
C THR A 392 2.14 -4.32 -23.26
N ASP A 393 3.27 -5.00 -23.16
CA ASP A 393 3.79 -5.51 -21.88
C ASP A 393 4.04 -4.39 -20.85
N ASN A 394 4.14 -3.14 -21.31
CA ASN A 394 4.47 -1.97 -20.49
C ASN A 394 3.33 -0.97 -20.36
N MET A 395 2.36 -1.03 -21.25
CA MET A 395 1.25 -0.09 -21.30
C MET A 395 -0.06 -0.77 -20.99
N GLN A 396 -0.70 -0.31 -19.94
CA GLN A 396 -2.00 -0.77 -19.50
C GLN A 396 -2.98 0.41 -19.49
N ILE A 397 -4.18 0.17 -19.99
CA ILE A 397 -5.34 1.04 -19.80
C ILE A 397 -6.39 0.30 -18.99
N GLY A 398 -7.20 1.05 -18.23
CA GLY A 398 -8.24 0.44 -17.40
C GLY A 398 -9.42 1.35 -17.19
N ILE A 399 -10.56 0.73 -16.89
CA ILE A 399 -11.79 1.38 -16.45
C ILE A 399 -12.23 0.75 -15.14
N GLU A 400 -12.72 1.55 -14.22
CA GLU A 400 -13.22 1.14 -12.91
C GLU A 400 -14.52 1.86 -12.60
N TYR A 401 -15.44 1.14 -11.98
CA TYR A 401 -16.61 1.70 -11.34
C TYR A 401 -16.53 1.48 -9.84
N LEU A 402 -16.72 2.56 -9.07
CA LEU A 402 -16.70 2.56 -7.62
C LEU A 402 -18.06 2.97 -7.07
N HIS A 403 -18.52 2.26 -6.05
CA HIS A 403 -19.66 2.66 -5.25
C HIS A 403 -19.33 2.51 -3.77
N GLY A 404 -19.67 3.54 -2.98
CA GLY A 404 -19.43 3.56 -1.54
C GLY A 404 -20.64 4.01 -0.74
N TRP A 405 -20.74 3.48 0.47
CA TRP A 405 -21.68 3.93 1.49
C TRP A 405 -20.96 4.31 2.77
N ARG A 406 -21.36 5.41 3.33
CA ARG A 406 -21.00 5.86 4.67
C ARG A 406 -22.23 5.85 5.57
N PHE A 407 -22.09 5.29 6.76
CA PHE A 407 -23.11 5.29 7.82
C PHE A 407 -22.55 6.01 9.04
N ASP A 408 -23.35 6.89 9.61
CA ASP A 408 -23.06 7.51 10.91
C ASP A 408 -23.79 6.75 12.02
N PHE A 409 -23.38 6.93 13.29
CA PHE A 409 -24.03 6.30 14.43
C PHE A 409 -25.51 6.67 14.60
N SER A 410 -25.96 7.78 14.00
CA SER A 410 -27.39 8.15 13.93
C SER A 410 -28.24 7.26 13.01
N GLY A 411 -27.64 6.32 12.29
CA GLY A 411 -28.29 5.51 11.25
C GLY A 411 -28.43 6.21 9.90
N LYS A 412 -27.99 7.47 9.76
CA LYS A 412 -27.99 8.15 8.47
C LYS A 412 -26.98 7.51 7.52
N THR A 413 -27.40 7.38 6.25
CA THR A 413 -26.59 6.78 5.18
C THR A 413 -26.32 7.82 4.09
N TYR A 414 -25.08 7.81 3.60
CA TYR A 414 -24.63 8.64 2.49
C TYR A 414 -23.92 7.73 1.50
N ASN A 415 -24.05 7.98 0.21
CA ASN A 415 -23.44 7.20 -0.85
C ASN A 415 -22.76 8.10 -1.88
N ALA A 416 -21.81 7.54 -2.61
CA ALA A 416 -21.15 8.17 -3.73
C ALA A 416 -20.84 7.13 -4.81
N ASN A 417 -20.73 7.61 -6.06
CA ASN A 417 -20.37 6.80 -7.21
C ASN A 417 -19.24 7.52 -7.95
N ARG A 418 -18.27 6.75 -8.47
CA ARG A 418 -17.17 7.24 -9.28
C ARG A 418 -16.89 6.30 -10.45
N ILE A 419 -16.54 6.87 -11.60
CA ILE A 419 -15.86 6.15 -12.67
C ILE A 419 -14.45 6.67 -12.79
N ASN A 420 -13.50 5.76 -12.88
CA ASN A 420 -12.09 6.02 -13.16
C ASN A 420 -11.73 5.45 -14.55
N LEU A 421 -10.95 6.22 -15.31
CA LEU A 421 -10.21 5.74 -16.47
C LEU A 421 -8.72 5.92 -16.16
N SER A 422 -7.91 4.90 -16.45
CA SER A 422 -6.47 4.93 -16.16
C SER A 422 -5.67 4.56 -17.40
N ALA A 423 -4.53 5.24 -17.58
CA ALA A 423 -3.46 4.83 -18.47
C ALA A 423 -2.16 4.79 -17.67
N ARG A 424 -1.47 3.64 -17.70
CA ARG A 424 -0.22 3.39 -16.99
C ARG A 424 0.84 2.89 -17.98
N TYR A 425 2.05 3.43 -17.86
CA TYR A 425 3.22 2.99 -18.60
C TYR A 425 4.37 2.69 -17.63
N ASP A 426 4.82 1.43 -17.59
CA ASP A 426 5.93 0.95 -16.77
C ASP A 426 7.26 1.04 -17.56
N PHE A 427 8.36 1.54 -16.93
CA PHE A 427 9.67 1.74 -17.53
C PHE A 427 10.84 1.28 -16.64
#